data_4f64f4125db89445851cc0cea695223d
#
_entry.id   4f64f4125db89445851cc0cea695223d
#
_cell.length_a   1.000
_cell.length_b   1.000
_cell.length_c   1.000
_cell.angle_alpha   90.00
_cell.angle_beta   90.00
_cell.angle_gamma   90.00
#
_symmetry.space_group_name_H-M   'P 1'
#
loop_
_entity.id
_entity.type
_entity.pdbx_description
1 polymer ?
#
loop_
_entity_poly.entity_id
_entity_poly.type
_entity_poly.pdbx_seq_one_letter_code
_entity_poly.pdbx_strand_id
1 'polypeptide(L)'
;MTSKFGSDLFIDRHLGLGDNDERIMLNKLGFNNIDQFINQVIPEDIQLKDKSSEILPQGCSEIEALNELEEIANKNTKMRSLIGLGYYDNHMPKVIQRHVFENPRWYTSYTPYQAEIAQGRLEALFNFQTIVCELTGFPVANASLLDEGTAAAEAMAMSFSARKNKSSKVYLVESNVFDHTFNVLQTRAKPLGISLKRFTQSNLPNHDDVFGMLLQLPGKNGELYDPTFLISQAHRSEITVTACIDPLAQVLIKPISEFGVDVAVGSMQRFGVPMGFGGPHAAYFACSEKYKRLIPGRIVGQTLSKNGEKSLRLALQTREQHIRREKATSNICTAQSLLAIISSFYAIYHGPSGLTQIAKRLVELRINLESSLAALGFDIPDGIRFDSVDVYSEPVSYTHLTLPTILRV
;
A
#
# COMPACT_ATOMS: atom_id res chain seq x y z
N MET A 1 -31.06 36.88 -23.17
CA MET A 1 -32.11 35.91 -22.73
C MET A 1 -31.45 34.96 -21.78
N THR A 2 -31.55 35.16 -20.47
CA THR A 2 -31.05 34.22 -19.48
C THR A 2 -31.91 32.96 -19.56
N SER A 3 -31.30 31.84 -19.92
CA SER A 3 -31.97 30.55 -20.01
C SER A 3 -32.62 30.24 -18.64
N LYS A 4 -33.88 29.88 -18.65
CA LYS A 4 -34.63 29.41 -17.45
C LYS A 4 -34.14 28.06 -16.92
N PHE A 5 -33.16 27.45 -17.60
CA PHE A 5 -32.50 26.23 -17.19
C PHE A 5 -31.14 26.61 -16.63
N GLY A 6 -30.80 26.08 -15.47
CA GLY A 6 -29.52 26.38 -14.81
C GLY A 6 -28.30 26.17 -15.72
N SER A 7 -27.21 26.87 -15.46
CA SER A 7 -25.97 26.72 -16.20
C SER A 7 -25.44 25.29 -16.12
N ASP A 8 -24.94 24.76 -17.23
CA ASP A 8 -24.24 23.48 -17.31
C ASP A 8 -22.78 23.58 -16.84
N LEU A 9 -22.29 24.80 -16.59
CA LEU A 9 -20.95 25.01 -16.11
C LEU A 9 -20.80 24.58 -14.65
N PHE A 10 -19.68 23.91 -14.37
CA PHE A 10 -19.35 23.44 -13.03
C PHE A 10 -19.26 24.60 -12.01
N ILE A 11 -18.69 25.73 -12.42
CA ILE A 11 -18.53 26.91 -11.59
C ILE A 11 -19.86 27.42 -11.01
N ASP A 12 -20.92 27.46 -11.82
CA ASP A 12 -22.22 27.97 -11.40
C ASP A 12 -22.96 27.03 -10.45
N ARG A 13 -22.57 25.75 -10.42
CA ARG A 13 -23.20 24.72 -9.57
C ARG A 13 -22.42 24.41 -8.30
N HIS A 14 -21.11 24.65 -8.28
CA HIS A 14 -20.22 24.17 -7.23
C HIS A 14 -19.37 25.25 -6.58
N LEU A 15 -19.14 26.39 -7.21
CA LEU A 15 -18.42 27.50 -6.63
C LEU A 15 -19.38 28.60 -6.19
N GLY A 16 -19.27 28.93 -5.00
CA GLY A 16 -19.93 29.65 -4.05
C GLY A 16 -20.68 30.88 -4.24
N LEU A 17 -20.31 32.04 -4.36
CA LEU A 17 -21.12 33.25 -4.23
C LEU A 17 -21.55 33.77 -5.59
N GLY A 18 -22.82 34.12 -5.75
CA GLY A 18 -23.26 34.93 -6.88
C GLY A 18 -22.85 36.39 -6.66
N ASP A 19 -22.73 37.16 -7.75
CA ASP A 19 -22.30 38.57 -7.75
C ASP A 19 -23.08 39.43 -6.73
N ASN A 20 -24.35 39.13 -6.53
CA ASN A 20 -25.18 39.87 -5.57
C ASN A 20 -24.80 39.56 -4.12
N ASP A 21 -24.49 38.33 -3.82
CA ASP A 21 -24.10 37.89 -2.46
C ASP A 21 -22.69 38.41 -2.14
N GLU A 22 -21.77 38.36 -3.11
CA GLU A 22 -20.44 38.95 -2.99
C GLU A 22 -20.52 40.44 -2.66
N ARG A 23 -21.34 41.17 -3.41
CA ARG A 23 -21.54 42.60 -3.19
C ARG A 23 -22.11 42.90 -1.80
N ILE A 24 -23.09 42.14 -1.34
CA ILE A 24 -23.69 42.29 -0.01
C ILE A 24 -22.63 42.07 1.09
N MET A 25 -21.82 41.05 0.93
CA MET A 25 -20.75 40.71 1.90
C MET A 25 -19.65 41.75 1.91
N LEU A 26 -19.16 42.18 0.73
CA LEU A 26 -18.16 43.25 0.64
C LEU A 26 -18.63 44.55 1.23
N ASN A 27 -19.87 44.97 0.95
CA ASN A 27 -20.46 46.16 1.55
C ASN A 27 -20.54 46.08 3.06
N LYS A 28 -20.87 44.92 3.60
CA LYS A 28 -20.93 44.69 5.06
C LYS A 28 -19.53 44.80 5.70
N LEU A 29 -18.49 44.43 4.96
CA LEU A 29 -17.08 44.52 5.40
C LEU A 29 -16.49 45.91 5.13
N GLY A 30 -17.20 46.82 4.44
CA GLY A 30 -16.75 48.18 4.13
C GLY A 30 -15.90 48.30 2.86
N PHE A 31 -16.01 47.30 1.95
CA PHE A 31 -15.30 47.29 0.68
C PHE A 31 -16.24 47.46 -0.51
N ASN A 32 -15.75 48.07 -1.57
CA ASN A 32 -16.51 48.27 -2.81
C ASN A 32 -16.37 47.12 -3.81
N ASN A 33 -15.24 46.40 -3.76
CA ASN A 33 -14.93 45.26 -4.62
C ASN A 33 -13.92 44.34 -3.97
N ILE A 34 -13.74 43.16 -4.57
CA ILE A 34 -12.87 42.09 -4.07
C ILE A 34 -11.38 42.49 -4.11
N ASP A 35 -10.95 43.25 -5.12
CA ASP A 35 -9.55 43.68 -5.24
C ASP A 35 -9.16 44.61 -4.07
N GLN A 36 -10.06 45.53 -3.68
CA GLN A 36 -9.84 46.40 -2.53
C GLN A 36 -9.73 45.59 -1.22
N PHE A 37 -10.58 44.59 -1.08
CA PHE A 37 -10.54 43.65 0.07
C PHE A 37 -9.20 42.88 0.10
N ILE A 38 -8.80 42.30 -1.03
CA ILE A 38 -7.54 41.54 -1.16
C ILE A 38 -6.34 42.43 -0.82
N ASN A 39 -6.30 43.64 -1.39
CA ASN A 39 -5.19 44.57 -1.18
C ASN A 39 -5.05 45.02 0.28
N GLN A 40 -6.14 45.01 1.05
CA GLN A 40 -6.08 45.36 2.48
C GLN A 40 -5.72 44.15 3.36
N VAL A 41 -6.10 42.96 2.97
CA VAL A 41 -5.95 41.76 3.81
C VAL A 41 -4.62 41.04 3.54
N ILE A 42 -4.16 41.03 2.28
CA ILE A 42 -2.93 40.38 1.88
C ILE A 42 -1.78 41.38 1.81
N PRO A 43 -0.68 41.18 2.54
CA PRO A 43 0.51 42.02 2.44
C PRO A 43 1.02 42.14 0.98
N GLU A 44 1.42 43.32 0.57
CA GLU A 44 1.79 43.63 -0.83
C GLU A 44 2.98 42.81 -1.34
N ASP A 45 3.92 42.45 -0.44
CA ASP A 45 5.12 41.70 -0.74
C ASP A 45 4.87 40.21 -1.08
N ILE A 46 3.70 39.67 -0.70
CA ILE A 46 3.28 38.31 -1.03
C ILE A 46 2.14 38.22 -2.04
N GLN A 47 1.63 39.34 -2.52
CA GLN A 47 0.59 39.33 -3.56
C GLN A 47 1.16 38.88 -4.90
N LEU A 48 0.45 37.95 -5.55
CA LEU A 48 0.72 37.60 -6.96
C LEU A 48 0.40 38.79 -7.86
N LYS A 49 1.44 39.37 -8.44
CA LYS A 49 1.31 40.49 -9.39
C LYS A 49 0.91 40.05 -10.80
N ASP A 50 1.13 38.76 -11.09
CA ASP A 50 0.86 38.17 -12.38
C ASP A 50 -0.42 37.35 -12.32
N LYS A 51 -1.39 37.66 -13.14
CA LYS A 51 -2.66 36.92 -13.22
C LYS A 51 -2.41 35.66 -14.05
N SER A 52 -1.90 34.60 -13.42
CA SER A 52 -1.71 33.28 -14.05
C SER A 52 -3.02 32.66 -14.61
N SER A 53 -4.17 33.28 -14.36
CA SER A 53 -5.47 32.89 -14.94
C SER A 53 -5.53 32.92 -16.47
N GLU A 54 -4.62 33.68 -17.13
CA GLU A 54 -4.53 33.70 -18.60
C GLU A 54 -3.94 32.40 -19.17
N ILE A 55 -3.26 31.58 -18.35
CA ILE A 55 -2.63 30.33 -18.76
C ILE A 55 -3.61 29.15 -18.67
N LEU A 56 -4.66 29.28 -17.86
CA LEU A 56 -5.62 28.20 -17.67
C LEU A 56 -6.67 28.22 -18.80
N PRO A 57 -7.02 27.04 -19.35
CA PRO A 57 -8.12 26.95 -20.30
C PRO A 57 -9.43 27.38 -19.64
N GLN A 58 -10.36 27.83 -20.45
CA GLN A 58 -11.71 28.13 -19.97
C GLN A 58 -12.39 26.84 -19.48
N GLY A 59 -13.30 27.00 -18.52
CA GLY A 59 -14.13 25.88 -18.05
C GLY A 59 -14.99 25.32 -19.19
N CYS A 60 -15.23 24.02 -19.15
CA CYS A 60 -16.08 23.31 -20.10
C CYS A 60 -17.30 22.71 -19.38
N SER A 61 -18.28 22.27 -20.16
CA SER A 61 -19.43 21.52 -19.64
C SER A 61 -19.01 20.10 -19.20
N GLU A 62 -19.86 19.45 -18.41
CA GLU A 62 -19.61 18.07 -17.97
C GLU A 62 -19.47 17.10 -19.15
N ILE A 63 -20.29 17.26 -20.19
CA ILE A 63 -20.24 16.43 -21.40
C ILE A 63 -18.93 16.63 -22.15
N GLU A 64 -18.50 17.88 -22.31
CA GLU A 64 -17.22 18.17 -22.97
C GLU A 64 -16.05 17.58 -22.20
N ALA A 65 -16.02 17.71 -20.86
CA ALA A 65 -15.00 17.11 -20.00
C ALA A 65 -14.96 15.57 -20.12
N LEU A 66 -16.13 14.93 -20.13
CA LEU A 66 -16.24 13.47 -20.29
C LEU A 66 -15.74 13.00 -21.66
N ASN A 67 -16.12 13.73 -22.74
CA ASN A 67 -15.66 13.41 -24.09
C ASN A 67 -14.14 13.56 -24.20
N GLU A 68 -13.56 14.64 -23.67
CA GLU A 68 -12.11 14.85 -23.65
C GLU A 68 -11.39 13.73 -22.89
N LEU A 69 -11.90 13.34 -21.70
CA LEU A 69 -11.36 12.21 -20.95
C LEU A 69 -11.44 10.91 -21.71
N GLU A 70 -12.55 10.65 -22.40
CA GLU A 70 -12.72 9.47 -23.25
C GLU A 70 -11.73 9.46 -24.42
N GLU A 71 -11.54 10.59 -25.08
CA GLU A 71 -10.55 10.75 -26.15
C GLU A 71 -9.12 10.48 -25.64
N ILE A 72 -8.77 11.00 -24.44
CA ILE A 72 -7.47 10.75 -23.79
C ILE A 72 -7.34 9.27 -23.44
N ALA A 73 -8.36 8.67 -22.86
CA ALA A 73 -8.37 7.25 -22.48
C ALA A 73 -8.20 6.34 -23.71
N ASN A 74 -8.84 6.66 -24.84
CA ASN A 74 -8.75 5.91 -26.09
C ASN A 74 -7.37 5.96 -26.76
N LYS A 75 -6.50 6.89 -26.37
CA LYS A 75 -5.09 6.91 -26.82
C LYS A 75 -4.25 5.81 -26.17
N ASN A 76 -4.72 5.23 -25.06
CA ASN A 76 -4.03 4.12 -24.41
C ASN A 76 -4.28 2.81 -25.17
N THR A 77 -3.21 2.11 -25.46
CA THR A 77 -3.30 0.77 -26.04
C THR A 77 -3.24 -0.27 -24.93
N LYS A 78 -4.28 -1.09 -24.82
CA LYS A 78 -4.29 -2.19 -23.85
C LYS A 78 -3.34 -3.30 -24.29
N MET A 79 -2.19 -3.37 -23.65
CA MET A 79 -1.14 -4.35 -23.94
C MET A 79 -1.20 -5.51 -22.95
N ARG A 80 -0.71 -6.68 -23.39
CA ARG A 80 -0.44 -7.80 -22.49
C ARG A 80 0.87 -7.51 -21.75
N SER A 81 0.81 -7.35 -20.42
CA SER A 81 2.00 -7.10 -19.62
C SER A 81 2.79 -8.38 -19.38
N LEU A 82 4.12 -8.31 -19.59
CA LEU A 82 5.09 -9.35 -19.26
C LEU A 82 6.11 -8.85 -18.21
N ILE A 83 5.79 -7.78 -17.49
CA ILE A 83 6.72 -7.16 -16.53
C ILE A 83 6.89 -8.04 -15.28
N GLY A 84 5.81 -8.60 -14.75
CA GLY A 84 5.83 -9.40 -13.53
C GLY A 84 6.16 -8.56 -12.28
N LEU A 85 7.33 -8.79 -11.69
CA LEU A 85 7.87 -8.07 -10.52
C LEU A 85 7.06 -8.20 -9.23
N GLY A 86 6.30 -9.31 -9.07
CA GLY A 86 5.52 -9.59 -7.86
C GLY A 86 4.13 -8.96 -7.82
N TYR A 87 3.74 -8.21 -8.85
CA TYR A 87 2.40 -7.65 -9.00
C TYR A 87 1.72 -8.22 -10.24
N TYR A 88 0.51 -8.74 -10.07
CA TYR A 88 -0.25 -9.44 -11.10
C TYR A 88 -1.71 -8.99 -11.08
N ASP A 89 -2.37 -9.08 -12.23
CA ASP A 89 -3.80 -8.88 -12.31
C ASP A 89 -4.53 -9.89 -11.42
N ASN A 90 -5.65 -9.46 -10.88
CA ASN A 90 -6.55 -10.30 -10.09
C ASN A 90 -8.00 -10.03 -10.46
N HIS A 91 -8.88 -10.85 -9.92
CA HIS A 91 -10.32 -10.72 -10.14
C HIS A 91 -11.00 -10.21 -8.87
N MET A 92 -11.43 -8.95 -8.91
CA MET A 92 -12.34 -8.43 -7.88
C MET A 92 -13.76 -8.97 -8.12
N PRO A 93 -14.41 -9.64 -7.14
CA PRO A 93 -15.80 -10.01 -7.25
C PRO A 93 -16.69 -8.81 -7.58
N LYS A 94 -17.59 -8.96 -8.55
CA LYS A 94 -18.42 -7.84 -9.03
C LYS A 94 -19.30 -7.22 -7.95
N VAL A 95 -19.69 -8.01 -6.95
CA VAL A 95 -20.42 -7.50 -5.77
C VAL A 95 -19.57 -6.53 -4.94
N ILE A 96 -18.28 -6.81 -4.78
CA ILE A 96 -17.33 -5.91 -4.08
C ILE A 96 -17.09 -4.67 -4.93
N GLN A 97 -16.86 -4.83 -6.24
CA GLN A 97 -16.69 -3.69 -7.14
C GLN A 97 -17.86 -2.72 -7.01
N ARG A 98 -19.10 -3.20 -7.16
CA ARG A 98 -20.30 -2.35 -7.17
C ARG A 98 -20.63 -1.77 -5.79
N HIS A 99 -20.55 -2.56 -4.72
CA HIS A 99 -21.02 -2.15 -3.39
C HIS A 99 -19.97 -1.52 -2.50
N VAL A 100 -18.68 -1.65 -2.86
CA VAL A 100 -17.58 -1.07 -2.10
C VAL A 100 -16.79 -0.09 -2.97
N PHE A 101 -16.17 -0.58 -4.05
CA PHE A 101 -15.26 0.24 -4.85
C PHE A 101 -15.96 1.41 -5.55
N GLU A 102 -17.15 1.19 -6.11
CA GLU A 102 -17.96 2.21 -6.81
C GLU A 102 -18.93 2.97 -5.88
N ASN A 103 -18.96 2.66 -4.60
CA ASN A 103 -19.90 3.25 -3.67
C ASN A 103 -19.32 4.46 -2.94
N PRO A 104 -19.90 5.67 -3.11
CA PRO A 104 -19.38 6.91 -2.51
C PRO A 104 -19.36 6.91 -0.99
N ARG A 105 -20.09 6.04 -0.32
CA ARG A 105 -20.03 5.88 1.13
C ARG A 105 -18.69 5.26 1.59
N TRP A 106 -17.99 4.56 0.71
CA TRP A 106 -16.70 3.93 0.99
C TRP A 106 -15.51 4.72 0.43
N TYR A 107 -15.61 5.25 -0.80
CA TYR A 107 -14.52 6.00 -1.43
C TYR A 107 -14.52 7.47 -1.01
N THR A 108 -14.23 7.74 0.22
CA THR A 108 -14.07 9.09 0.76
C THR A 108 -12.63 9.34 1.17
N SER A 109 -12.15 10.56 0.98
CA SER A 109 -10.84 11.00 1.47
C SER A 109 -10.80 11.20 3.00
N TYR A 110 -11.95 11.12 3.66
CA TYR A 110 -12.05 11.32 5.11
C TYR A 110 -11.36 10.17 5.88
N THR A 111 -10.37 10.50 6.67
CA THR A 111 -9.79 9.57 7.65
C THR A 111 -10.72 9.44 8.85
N PRO A 112 -11.06 8.22 9.33
CA PRO A 112 -12.08 8.01 10.36
C PRO A 112 -11.62 8.41 11.76
N TYR A 113 -11.24 9.67 11.96
CA TYR A 113 -10.85 10.20 13.26
C TYR A 113 -12.03 10.31 14.24
N GLN A 114 -13.20 10.71 13.73
CA GLN A 114 -14.43 10.80 14.53
C GLN A 114 -15.11 9.43 14.54
N ALA A 115 -14.90 8.69 15.61
CA ALA A 115 -15.41 7.34 15.76
C ALA A 115 -16.94 7.30 15.71
N GLU A 116 -17.60 8.35 16.20
CA GLU A 116 -19.07 8.46 16.30
C GLU A 116 -19.77 8.32 14.96
N ILE A 117 -19.18 8.84 13.90
CA ILE A 117 -19.76 8.82 12.53
C ILE A 117 -19.08 7.82 11.59
N ALA A 118 -18.08 7.09 12.06
CA ALA A 118 -17.25 6.24 11.24
C ALA A 118 -17.23 4.76 11.68
N GLN A 119 -18.17 4.31 12.52
CA GLN A 119 -18.17 2.96 13.10
C GLN A 119 -18.08 1.87 12.04
N GLY A 120 -18.86 1.93 10.94
CA GLY A 120 -18.83 0.92 9.89
C GLY A 120 -17.49 0.83 9.15
N ARG A 121 -16.83 1.97 8.90
CA ARG A 121 -15.49 1.97 8.30
C ARG A 121 -14.42 1.49 9.28
N LEU A 122 -14.53 1.83 10.55
CA LEU A 122 -13.65 1.31 11.58
C LEU A 122 -13.81 -0.20 11.75
N GLU A 123 -15.03 -0.72 11.66
CA GLU A 123 -15.30 -2.16 11.68
C GLU A 123 -14.64 -2.87 10.48
N ALA A 124 -14.77 -2.32 9.28
CA ALA A 124 -14.11 -2.89 8.10
C ALA A 124 -12.58 -2.88 8.22
N LEU A 125 -11.99 -1.83 8.78
CA LEU A 125 -10.54 -1.78 9.06
C LEU A 125 -10.14 -2.72 10.21
N PHE A 126 -10.98 -2.90 11.21
CA PHE A 126 -10.76 -3.89 12.26
C PHE A 126 -10.78 -5.32 11.71
N ASN A 127 -11.70 -5.62 10.79
CA ASN A 127 -11.72 -6.89 10.06
C ASN A 127 -10.44 -7.11 9.25
N PHE A 128 -9.93 -6.06 8.59
CA PHE A 128 -8.62 -6.12 7.90
C PHE A 128 -7.50 -6.54 8.88
N GLN A 129 -7.39 -5.87 10.02
CA GLN A 129 -6.40 -6.23 11.05
C GLN A 129 -6.56 -7.68 11.54
N THR A 130 -7.79 -8.11 11.76
CA THR A 130 -8.10 -9.49 12.22
C THR A 130 -7.63 -10.52 11.19
N ILE A 131 -7.95 -10.30 9.91
CA ILE A 131 -7.53 -11.20 8.83
C ILE A 131 -6.00 -11.28 8.74
N VAL A 132 -5.32 -10.15 8.86
CA VAL A 132 -3.85 -10.13 8.87
C VAL A 132 -3.28 -10.87 10.07
N CYS A 133 -3.86 -10.69 11.26
CA CYS A 133 -3.47 -11.44 12.47
C CYS A 133 -3.67 -12.96 12.30
N GLU A 134 -4.81 -13.37 11.76
CA GLU A 134 -5.12 -14.77 11.54
C GLU A 134 -4.20 -15.42 10.50
N LEU A 135 -3.94 -14.74 9.39
CA LEU A 135 -3.03 -15.25 8.35
C LEU A 135 -1.59 -15.35 8.85
N THR A 136 -1.10 -14.35 9.54
CA THR A 136 0.32 -14.27 9.95
C THR A 136 0.61 -14.91 11.30
N GLY A 137 -0.43 -15.15 12.12
CA GLY A 137 -0.31 -15.65 13.50
C GLY A 137 0.21 -14.62 14.50
N PHE A 138 0.32 -13.35 14.12
CA PHE A 138 0.72 -12.28 15.02
C PHE A 138 -0.47 -11.71 15.80
N PRO A 139 -0.26 -11.28 17.06
CA PRO A 139 -1.34 -10.74 17.89
C PRO A 139 -1.71 -9.30 17.56
N VAL A 140 -0.89 -8.58 16.79
CA VAL A 140 -1.09 -7.16 16.48
C VAL A 140 -0.82 -6.90 15.00
N ALA A 141 -1.78 -6.25 14.34
CA ALA A 141 -1.63 -5.72 12.99
C ALA A 141 -2.15 -4.28 12.90
N ASN A 142 -1.63 -3.51 11.95
CA ASN A 142 -2.12 -2.17 11.68
C ASN A 142 -3.30 -2.15 10.68
N ALA A 143 -3.92 -0.98 10.53
CA ALA A 143 -5.04 -0.76 9.63
C ALA A 143 -4.62 -0.35 8.21
N SER A 144 -3.48 -0.73 7.76
CA SER A 144 -2.82 -0.68 6.46
C SER A 144 -1.64 0.30 6.33
N LEU A 145 -0.87 0.09 5.28
CA LEU A 145 0.18 0.96 4.76
C LEU A 145 0.03 1.10 3.24
N LEU A 146 0.92 1.87 2.60
CA LEU A 146 0.84 2.20 1.18
C LEU A 146 1.06 0.96 0.29
N ASP A 147 2.23 0.31 0.46
CA ASP A 147 2.68 -0.85 -0.30
C ASP A 147 3.71 -1.67 0.50
N GLU A 148 4.12 -2.83 -0.04
CA GLU A 148 5.11 -3.71 0.59
C GLU A 148 6.44 -3.01 0.83
N GLY A 149 6.95 -2.26 -0.15
CA GLY A 149 8.23 -1.56 -0.03
C GLY A 149 8.22 -0.54 1.11
N THR A 150 7.14 0.22 1.25
CA THR A 150 6.94 1.15 2.38
C THR A 150 6.83 0.38 3.70
N ALA A 151 6.08 -0.72 3.75
CA ALA A 151 5.94 -1.52 4.95
C ALA A 151 7.27 -2.14 5.39
N ALA A 152 8.09 -2.64 4.45
CA ALA A 152 9.44 -3.13 4.71
C ALA A 152 10.36 -2.02 5.24
N ALA A 153 10.28 -0.81 4.66
CA ALA A 153 11.07 0.34 5.13
C ALA A 153 10.65 0.81 6.53
N GLU A 154 9.37 0.77 6.84
CA GLU A 154 8.88 1.06 8.20
C GLU A 154 9.35 -0.03 9.20
N ALA A 155 9.38 -1.31 8.79
CA ALA A 155 9.91 -2.40 9.62
C ALA A 155 11.41 -2.23 9.89
N MET A 156 12.18 -1.80 8.88
CA MET A 156 13.58 -1.44 9.05
C MET A 156 13.75 -0.29 10.06
N ALA A 157 12.97 0.79 9.91
CA ALA A 157 13.03 1.95 10.81
C ALA A 157 12.61 1.58 12.24
N MET A 158 11.59 0.74 12.40
CA MET A 158 11.17 0.21 13.69
C MET A 158 12.28 -0.64 14.33
N SER A 159 12.90 -1.55 13.59
CA SER A 159 14.02 -2.38 14.05
C SER A 159 15.20 -1.51 14.48
N PHE A 160 15.49 -0.47 13.69
CA PHE A 160 16.55 0.50 14.00
C PHE A 160 16.26 1.26 15.31
N SER A 161 15.03 1.64 15.55
CA SER A 161 14.62 2.30 16.79
C SER A 161 14.68 1.37 18.00
N ALA A 162 14.30 0.10 17.81
CA ALA A 162 14.22 -0.91 18.85
C ALA A 162 15.57 -1.57 19.20
N ARG A 163 16.60 -1.39 18.36
CA ARG A 163 17.88 -2.06 18.53
C ARG A 163 18.53 -1.78 19.89
N LYS A 164 19.10 -2.81 20.51
CA LYS A 164 19.80 -2.68 21.79
C LYS A 164 21.15 -1.97 21.63
N ASN A 165 21.96 -2.44 20.71
CA ASN A 165 23.23 -1.79 20.38
C ASN A 165 22.98 -0.57 19.48
N LYS A 166 23.11 0.63 20.05
CA LYS A 166 22.84 1.90 19.34
C LYS A 166 23.89 2.25 18.30
N SER A 167 25.04 1.60 18.30
CA SER A 167 26.08 1.76 17.25
C SER A 167 25.78 0.93 15.99
N SER A 168 24.94 -0.11 16.09
CA SER A 168 24.60 -0.96 14.95
C SER A 168 23.86 -0.17 13.87
N LYS A 169 24.37 -0.24 12.63
CA LYS A 169 23.85 0.49 11.46
C LYS A 169 23.64 -0.36 10.23
N VAL A 170 23.89 -1.67 10.31
CA VAL A 170 23.72 -2.57 9.16
C VAL A 170 22.35 -3.24 9.22
N TYR A 171 21.65 -3.21 8.10
CA TYR A 171 20.42 -3.96 7.85
C TYR A 171 20.66 -4.95 6.72
N LEU A 172 20.42 -6.23 6.97
CA LEU A 172 20.60 -7.28 5.98
C LEU A 172 19.32 -7.42 5.15
N VAL A 173 19.47 -7.55 3.85
CA VAL A 173 18.33 -7.75 2.92
C VAL A 173 18.62 -9.00 2.08
N GLU A 174 17.72 -9.96 2.13
CA GLU A 174 17.85 -11.17 1.33
C GLU A 174 17.92 -10.85 -0.16
N SER A 175 18.74 -11.55 -0.92
CA SER A 175 18.97 -11.30 -2.35
C SER A 175 17.71 -11.53 -3.20
N ASN A 176 16.77 -12.35 -2.69
CA ASN A 176 15.49 -12.64 -3.30
C ASN A 176 14.37 -11.62 -3.01
N VAL A 177 14.66 -10.55 -2.25
CA VAL A 177 13.74 -9.41 -2.09
C VAL A 177 13.57 -8.70 -3.44
N PHE A 178 12.33 -8.32 -3.76
CA PHE A 178 12.02 -7.58 -4.99
C PHE A 178 12.84 -6.29 -5.08
N ASP A 179 13.31 -5.96 -6.27
CA ASP A 179 14.21 -4.83 -6.47
C ASP A 179 13.53 -3.48 -6.17
N HIS A 180 12.23 -3.34 -6.44
CA HIS A 180 11.49 -2.13 -6.07
C HIS A 180 11.41 -1.96 -4.53
N THR A 181 11.19 -3.04 -3.77
CA THR A 181 11.23 -3.02 -2.29
C THR A 181 12.63 -2.63 -1.80
N PHE A 182 13.68 -3.19 -2.40
CA PHE A 182 15.06 -2.82 -2.07
C PHE A 182 15.35 -1.34 -2.34
N ASN A 183 14.87 -0.79 -3.45
CA ASN A 183 15.07 0.63 -3.80
C ASN A 183 14.36 1.56 -2.80
N VAL A 184 13.18 1.20 -2.32
CA VAL A 184 12.50 1.95 -1.25
C VAL A 184 13.30 1.90 0.05
N LEU A 185 13.81 0.71 0.42
CA LEU A 185 14.70 0.56 1.58
C LEU A 185 15.93 1.46 1.47
N GLN A 186 16.59 1.51 0.31
CA GLN A 186 17.76 2.37 0.09
C GLN A 186 17.43 3.86 0.30
N THR A 187 16.32 4.30 -0.27
CA THR A 187 15.86 5.68 -0.14
C THR A 187 15.61 6.05 1.33
N ARG A 188 14.98 5.15 2.09
CA ARG A 188 14.64 5.37 3.48
C ARG A 188 15.82 5.15 4.44
N ALA A 189 16.78 4.31 4.09
CA ALA A 189 18.00 4.03 4.87
C ALA A 189 18.97 5.21 4.87
N LYS A 190 19.15 5.88 3.72
CA LYS A 190 20.13 6.94 3.52
C LYS A 190 20.07 8.07 4.57
N PRO A 191 18.92 8.72 4.84
CA PRO A 191 18.85 9.81 5.82
C PRO A 191 19.06 9.34 7.26
N LEU A 192 18.87 8.05 7.56
CA LEU A 192 19.10 7.45 8.88
C LEU A 192 20.53 6.96 9.07
N GLY A 193 21.38 7.02 8.04
CA GLY A 193 22.73 6.50 8.05
C GLY A 193 22.79 4.97 8.19
N ILE A 194 21.74 4.26 7.72
CA ILE A 194 21.68 2.81 7.71
C ILE A 194 22.38 2.28 6.46
N SER A 195 23.24 1.28 6.63
CA SER A 195 23.92 0.54 5.56
C SER A 195 23.13 -0.72 5.22
N LEU A 196 22.69 -0.87 3.97
CA LEU A 196 22.03 -2.09 3.50
C LEU A 196 23.09 -3.05 2.93
N LYS A 197 23.01 -4.33 3.31
CA LYS A 197 23.84 -5.39 2.75
C LYS A 197 22.97 -6.55 2.29
N ARG A 198 23.13 -6.97 1.04
CA ARG A 198 22.47 -8.17 0.52
C ARG A 198 23.15 -9.43 1.03
N PHE A 199 22.38 -10.47 1.25
CA PHE A 199 22.86 -11.80 1.64
C PHE A 199 22.04 -12.89 0.96
N THR A 200 22.57 -14.11 0.94
CA THR A 200 21.87 -15.32 0.51
C THR A 200 21.70 -16.25 1.71
N GLN A 201 20.76 -17.18 1.64
CA GLN A 201 20.52 -18.17 2.71
C GLN A 201 21.75 -19.00 3.05
N SER A 202 22.58 -19.30 2.04
CA SER A 202 23.85 -20.06 2.20
C SER A 202 24.99 -19.23 2.74
N ASN A 203 24.88 -17.91 2.74
CA ASN A 203 25.97 -17.00 3.17
C ASN A 203 25.41 -15.83 3.97
N LEU A 204 25.07 -16.09 5.23
CA LEU A 204 24.70 -15.05 6.18
C LEU A 204 25.96 -14.34 6.67
N PRO A 205 26.14 -13.04 6.40
CA PRO A 205 27.30 -12.29 6.87
C PRO A 205 27.34 -12.26 8.41
N ASN A 206 28.50 -12.57 8.99
CA ASN A 206 28.72 -12.34 10.40
C ASN A 206 29.12 -10.87 10.61
N HIS A 207 28.23 -10.07 11.15
CA HIS A 207 28.45 -8.64 11.41
C HIS A 207 27.98 -8.28 12.80
N ASP A 208 28.89 -7.83 13.66
CA ASP A 208 28.59 -7.38 15.01
C ASP A 208 27.74 -6.09 15.05
N ASP A 209 27.67 -5.38 13.92
CA ASP A 209 26.92 -4.13 13.76
C ASP A 209 25.54 -4.28 13.10
N VAL A 210 25.06 -5.52 12.89
CA VAL A 210 23.74 -5.81 12.31
C VAL A 210 22.65 -5.63 13.38
N PHE A 211 21.61 -4.87 13.03
CA PHE A 211 20.45 -4.67 13.94
C PHE A 211 19.18 -5.35 13.47
N GLY A 212 19.07 -5.69 12.19
CA GLY A 212 17.89 -6.30 11.64
C GLY A 212 18.11 -6.92 10.28
N MET A 213 17.18 -7.76 9.85
CA MET A 213 17.20 -8.42 8.54
C MET A 213 15.80 -8.50 7.93
N LEU A 214 15.77 -8.56 6.60
CA LEU A 214 14.56 -8.75 5.79
C LEU A 214 14.67 -10.02 4.97
N LEU A 215 13.65 -10.88 5.07
CA LEU A 215 13.43 -12.07 4.26
C LEU A 215 12.26 -11.85 3.30
N GLN A 216 12.21 -12.58 2.18
CA GLN A 216 11.10 -12.54 1.22
C GLN A 216 10.55 -13.95 0.97
N LEU A 217 9.29 -14.18 1.25
CA LEU A 217 8.61 -15.46 1.13
C LEU A 217 7.20 -15.31 0.49
N PRO A 218 6.99 -15.81 -0.75
CA PRO A 218 8.02 -16.33 -1.65
C PRO A 218 8.99 -15.25 -2.10
N GLY A 219 10.20 -15.67 -2.45
CA GLY A 219 11.20 -14.81 -3.06
C GLY A 219 10.76 -14.32 -4.46
N LYS A 220 11.48 -13.36 -5.05
CA LYS A 220 11.20 -12.84 -6.39
C LYS A 220 11.22 -13.91 -7.49
N ASN A 221 11.91 -15.02 -7.25
CA ASN A 221 11.94 -16.23 -8.10
C ASN A 221 10.83 -17.25 -7.76
N GLY A 222 9.89 -16.90 -6.90
CA GLY A 222 8.80 -17.77 -6.44
C GLY A 222 9.17 -18.78 -5.36
N GLU A 223 10.43 -18.86 -4.95
CA GLU A 223 10.94 -19.87 -4.02
C GLU A 223 10.36 -19.70 -2.60
N LEU A 224 10.03 -20.85 -2.01
CA LEU A 224 9.66 -21.02 -0.60
C LEU A 224 10.65 -21.94 0.09
N TYR A 225 11.06 -21.58 1.31
CA TYR A 225 11.96 -22.38 2.13
C TYR A 225 11.61 -22.26 3.61
N ASP A 226 12.15 -23.13 4.44
CA ASP A 226 12.02 -23.04 5.91
C ASP A 226 13.07 -22.08 6.47
N PRO A 227 12.69 -20.89 6.95
CA PRO A 227 13.63 -19.89 7.46
C PRO A 227 14.05 -20.11 8.92
N THR A 228 13.55 -21.16 9.60
CA THR A 228 13.71 -21.35 11.06
C THR A 228 15.15 -21.32 11.52
N PHE A 229 16.05 -21.98 10.78
CA PHE A 229 17.48 -22.00 11.13
C PHE A 229 18.11 -20.60 11.03
N LEU A 230 17.83 -19.89 9.95
CA LEU A 230 18.32 -18.53 9.72
C LEU A 230 17.83 -17.54 10.79
N ILE A 231 16.55 -17.66 11.15
CA ILE A 231 15.95 -16.84 12.20
C ILE A 231 16.58 -17.13 13.56
N SER A 232 16.83 -18.42 13.86
CA SER A 232 17.50 -18.80 15.11
C SER A 232 18.91 -18.22 15.24
N GLN A 233 19.66 -18.22 14.15
CA GLN A 233 21.00 -17.58 14.10
C GLN A 233 20.89 -16.07 14.33
N ALA A 234 19.98 -15.39 13.64
CA ALA A 234 19.75 -13.96 13.78
C ALA A 234 19.42 -13.57 15.24
N HIS A 235 18.53 -14.32 15.88
CA HIS A 235 18.15 -14.05 17.26
C HIS A 235 19.28 -14.26 18.28
N ARG A 236 20.20 -15.18 18.04
CA ARG A 236 21.42 -15.33 18.89
C ARG A 236 22.28 -14.07 18.89
N SER A 237 22.25 -13.32 17.80
CA SER A 237 22.95 -12.05 17.64
C SER A 237 22.06 -10.82 17.89
N GLU A 238 20.88 -11.01 18.50
CA GLU A 238 19.91 -9.94 18.82
C GLU A 238 19.42 -9.16 17.59
N ILE A 239 19.43 -9.77 16.41
CA ILE A 239 18.99 -9.21 15.15
C ILE A 239 17.46 -9.36 15.05
N THR A 240 16.75 -8.28 14.79
CA THR A 240 15.29 -8.30 14.53
C THR A 240 15.02 -8.86 13.14
N VAL A 241 14.13 -9.84 13.02
CA VAL A 241 13.80 -10.48 11.75
C VAL A 241 12.44 -10.02 11.25
N THR A 242 12.43 -9.45 10.05
CA THR A 242 11.22 -9.10 9.31
C THR A 242 11.06 -10.03 8.11
N ALA A 243 9.84 -10.49 7.83
CA ALA A 243 9.52 -11.21 6.61
C ALA A 243 8.52 -10.42 5.75
N CYS A 244 8.85 -10.20 4.49
CA CYS A 244 7.86 -9.91 3.46
C CYS A 244 7.19 -11.23 3.07
N ILE A 245 5.88 -11.33 3.23
CA ILE A 245 5.14 -12.57 2.95
C ILE A 245 3.91 -12.29 2.09
N ASP A 246 3.73 -13.11 1.05
CA ASP A 246 2.52 -13.07 0.23
C ASP A 246 1.34 -13.65 1.04
N PRO A 247 0.25 -12.90 1.23
CA PRO A 247 -0.88 -13.35 2.04
C PRO A 247 -1.59 -14.58 1.47
N LEU A 248 -1.52 -14.81 0.16
CA LEU A 248 -2.13 -15.98 -0.46
C LEU A 248 -1.23 -17.22 -0.32
N ALA A 249 0.09 -17.07 -0.36
CA ALA A 249 1.02 -18.13 0.01
C ALA A 249 0.85 -18.53 1.49
N GLN A 250 0.62 -17.53 2.35
CA GLN A 250 0.39 -17.73 3.78
C GLN A 250 -0.81 -18.65 4.08
N VAL A 251 -1.80 -18.72 3.19
CA VAL A 251 -2.95 -19.63 3.33
C VAL A 251 -2.56 -21.11 3.26
N LEU A 252 -1.44 -21.44 2.60
CA LEU A 252 -0.99 -22.82 2.38
C LEU A 252 0.15 -23.28 3.32
N ILE A 253 0.78 -22.36 4.01
CA ILE A 253 1.89 -22.64 4.92
C ILE A 253 1.48 -22.31 6.36
N LYS A 254 2.21 -22.83 7.34
CA LYS A 254 1.98 -22.44 8.73
C LYS A 254 2.19 -20.94 8.92
N PRO A 255 1.51 -20.29 9.87
CA PRO A 255 1.64 -18.87 10.14
C PRO A 255 3.10 -18.45 10.28
N ILE A 256 3.48 -17.35 9.61
CA ILE A 256 4.89 -16.91 9.57
C ILE A 256 5.47 -16.61 10.95
N SER A 257 4.64 -16.23 11.91
CA SER A 257 5.05 -16.02 13.31
C SER A 257 5.57 -17.31 13.97
N GLU A 258 5.10 -18.48 13.55
CA GLU A 258 5.53 -19.78 14.12
C GLU A 258 6.94 -20.18 13.69
N PHE A 259 7.48 -19.54 12.62
CA PHE A 259 8.89 -19.68 12.27
C PHE A 259 9.82 -18.83 13.16
N GLY A 260 9.24 -17.98 14.01
CA GLY A 260 9.99 -17.12 14.93
C GLY A 260 10.27 -15.71 14.41
N VAL A 261 9.69 -15.28 13.29
CA VAL A 261 9.83 -13.90 12.79
C VAL A 261 9.30 -12.90 13.82
N ASP A 262 9.88 -11.71 13.88
CA ASP A 262 9.44 -10.63 14.78
C ASP A 262 8.34 -9.77 14.16
N VAL A 263 8.40 -9.58 12.83
CA VAL A 263 7.53 -8.71 12.05
C VAL A 263 7.19 -9.36 10.72
N ALA A 264 5.94 -9.30 10.32
CA ALA A 264 5.50 -9.64 8.98
C ALA A 264 4.94 -8.41 8.27
N VAL A 265 5.34 -8.24 7.02
CA VAL A 265 4.81 -7.21 6.11
C VAL A 265 4.49 -7.84 4.77
N GLY A 266 3.69 -7.17 3.95
CA GLY A 266 3.37 -7.66 2.62
C GLY A 266 2.29 -6.83 1.96
N SER A 267 1.97 -7.14 0.71
CA SER A 267 0.93 -6.48 -0.05
C SER A 267 -0.36 -7.31 -0.06
N MET A 268 -1.49 -6.67 0.23
CA MET A 268 -2.82 -7.28 0.08
C MET A 268 -3.41 -7.11 -1.33
N GLN A 269 -2.63 -6.65 -2.30
CA GLN A 269 -3.07 -6.44 -3.68
C GLN A 269 -3.74 -7.68 -4.27
N ARG A 270 -3.23 -8.88 -3.96
CA ARG A 270 -3.79 -10.16 -4.42
C ARG A 270 -5.20 -10.44 -3.92
N PHE A 271 -5.64 -9.78 -2.88
CA PHE A 271 -6.99 -9.90 -2.34
C PHE A 271 -7.95 -8.90 -3.02
N GLY A 272 -8.04 -9.01 -4.36
CA GLY A 272 -9.02 -8.31 -5.16
C GLY A 272 -8.73 -6.84 -5.47
N VAL A 273 -7.56 -6.33 -5.12
CA VAL A 273 -7.19 -4.93 -5.43
C VAL A 273 -6.67 -4.85 -6.86
N PRO A 274 -7.27 -4.04 -7.75
CA PRO A 274 -6.81 -3.89 -9.12
C PRO A 274 -5.41 -3.25 -9.18
N MET A 275 -4.68 -3.48 -10.26
CA MET A 275 -3.35 -2.90 -10.47
C MET A 275 -3.33 -1.37 -10.43
N GLY A 276 -4.40 -0.71 -10.86
CA GLY A 276 -4.59 0.74 -10.71
C GLY A 276 -3.47 1.58 -11.33
N PHE A 277 -2.93 1.17 -12.47
CA PHE A 277 -1.81 1.85 -13.16
C PHE A 277 -0.54 2.01 -12.31
N GLY A 278 -0.26 1.06 -11.44
CA GLY A 278 0.92 1.06 -10.56
C GLY A 278 0.61 1.35 -9.09
N GLY A 279 -0.62 1.27 -8.70
CA GLY A 279 -1.05 1.45 -7.32
C GLY A 279 -1.88 2.71 -7.08
N PRO A 280 -2.10 3.07 -5.80
CA PRO A 280 -1.58 2.42 -4.61
C PRO A 280 -2.20 1.05 -4.32
N HIS A 281 -1.53 0.25 -3.46
CA HIS A 281 -2.05 -1.02 -2.93
C HIS A 281 -2.14 -0.92 -1.40
N ALA A 282 -2.94 -1.77 -0.76
CA ALA A 282 -2.92 -1.88 0.69
C ALA A 282 -1.80 -2.84 1.10
N ALA A 283 -0.86 -2.36 1.92
CA ALA A 283 0.07 -3.23 2.60
C ALA A 283 -0.37 -3.49 4.03
N TYR A 284 0.09 -4.56 4.62
CA TYR A 284 -0.08 -4.86 6.03
C TYR A 284 1.25 -4.83 6.78
N PHE A 285 1.13 -4.65 8.08
CA PHE A 285 2.22 -4.74 9.02
C PHE A 285 1.69 -5.46 10.27
N ALA A 286 2.27 -6.61 10.59
CA ALA A 286 1.94 -7.36 11.79
C ALA A 286 3.19 -7.62 12.61
N CYS A 287 3.08 -7.65 13.92
CA CYS A 287 4.23 -7.85 14.79
C CYS A 287 3.88 -8.53 16.12
N SER A 288 4.92 -9.01 16.79
CA SER A 288 4.81 -9.52 18.15
C SER A 288 4.45 -8.42 19.15
N GLU A 289 3.84 -8.80 20.27
CA GLU A 289 3.33 -7.91 21.33
C GLU A 289 4.39 -6.90 21.83
N LYS A 290 5.67 -7.29 21.84
CA LYS A 290 6.79 -6.43 22.28
C LYS A 290 6.95 -5.17 21.43
N TYR A 291 6.49 -5.18 20.17
CA TYR A 291 6.63 -4.05 19.24
C TYR A 291 5.35 -3.22 19.08
N LYS A 292 4.25 -3.55 19.72
CA LYS A 292 2.95 -2.86 19.54
C LYS A 292 3.00 -1.35 19.72
N ARG A 293 3.94 -0.84 20.53
CA ARG A 293 4.11 0.61 20.74
C ARG A 293 4.99 1.29 19.70
N LEU A 294 5.63 0.52 18.82
CA LEU A 294 6.50 1.00 17.77
C LEU A 294 5.92 0.76 16.37
N ILE A 295 4.82 0.00 16.26
CA ILE A 295 4.19 -0.32 14.98
C ILE A 295 3.79 0.96 14.24
N PRO A 296 4.10 1.09 12.94
CA PRO A 296 3.69 2.25 12.14
C PRO A 296 2.20 2.19 11.78
N GLY A 297 1.68 3.32 11.35
CA GLY A 297 0.30 3.42 10.87
C GLY A 297 -0.74 3.38 11.98
N ARG A 298 -1.99 3.31 11.59
CA ARG A 298 -3.12 3.35 12.51
C ARG A 298 -3.50 1.97 13.01
N ILE A 299 -4.07 1.94 14.21
CA ILE A 299 -4.64 0.74 14.81
C ILE A 299 -6.06 1.08 15.24
N VAL A 300 -7.01 0.25 14.82
CA VAL A 300 -8.38 0.27 15.32
C VAL A 300 -8.47 -0.64 16.52
N GLY A 301 -9.05 -0.16 17.59
CA GLY A 301 -9.25 -0.92 18.83
C GLY A 301 -10.70 -0.87 19.30
N GLN A 302 -11.11 -1.91 20.01
CA GLN A 302 -12.42 -1.99 20.64
C GLN A 302 -12.42 -1.31 22.01
N THR A 303 -13.47 -0.60 22.33
CA THR A 303 -13.74 0.04 23.62
C THR A 303 -15.21 -0.17 24.01
N LEU A 304 -15.58 0.28 25.17
CA LEU A 304 -16.99 0.34 25.59
C LEU A 304 -17.50 1.78 25.53
N SER A 305 -18.71 1.96 25.03
CA SER A 305 -19.44 3.24 25.09
C SER A 305 -19.86 3.55 26.54
N LYS A 306 -20.38 4.75 26.78
CA LYS A 306 -20.94 5.11 28.10
C LYS A 306 -22.07 4.16 28.55
N ASN A 307 -22.75 3.55 27.60
CA ASN A 307 -23.86 2.62 27.84
C ASN A 307 -23.40 1.16 27.96
N GLY A 308 -22.08 0.88 27.95
CA GLY A 308 -21.53 -0.47 28.01
C GLY A 308 -21.54 -1.23 26.67
N GLU A 309 -21.94 -0.60 25.58
CA GLU A 309 -21.93 -1.22 24.24
C GLU A 309 -20.52 -1.24 23.64
N LYS A 310 -20.23 -2.26 22.84
CA LYS A 310 -18.98 -2.34 22.08
C LYS A 310 -18.92 -1.21 21.04
N SER A 311 -17.82 -0.51 21.01
CA SER A 311 -17.56 0.59 20.09
C SER A 311 -16.12 0.53 19.59
N LEU A 312 -15.86 1.03 18.40
CA LEU A 312 -14.55 1.04 17.76
C LEU A 312 -13.98 2.46 17.74
N ARG A 313 -12.67 2.57 17.89
CA ARG A 313 -11.95 3.85 17.77
C ARG A 313 -10.50 3.60 17.35
N LEU A 314 -9.82 4.66 16.94
CA LEU A 314 -8.37 4.61 16.76
C LEU A 314 -7.67 4.43 18.13
N ALA A 315 -6.76 3.46 18.19
CA ALA A 315 -6.04 3.09 19.41
C ALA A 315 -4.56 3.47 19.31
N LEU A 316 -3.90 3.62 20.48
CA LEU A 316 -2.48 3.94 20.60
C LEU A 316 -2.04 5.19 19.82
N GLN A 317 -2.89 6.20 19.70
CA GLN A 317 -2.65 7.44 18.94
C GLN A 317 -1.44 8.23 19.44
N THR A 318 -1.00 8.03 20.67
CA THR A 318 0.19 8.69 21.22
C THR A 318 1.49 8.41 20.43
N ARG A 319 1.49 7.44 19.52
CA ARG A 319 2.61 7.15 18.61
C ARG A 319 2.61 8.05 17.38
N GLU A 320 1.49 8.68 17.06
CA GLU A 320 1.25 9.36 15.80
C GLU A 320 1.92 10.74 15.73
N GLN A 321 2.27 11.15 14.51
CA GLN A 321 3.00 12.38 14.22
C GLN A 321 2.32 13.63 14.77
N HIS A 322 0.99 13.74 14.70
CA HIS A 322 0.25 14.92 15.16
C HIS A 322 0.31 15.11 16.68
N ILE A 323 0.67 14.06 17.45
CA ILE A 323 0.86 14.11 18.90
C ILE A 323 2.34 14.23 19.26
N ARG A 324 3.18 13.35 18.72
CA ARG A 324 4.61 13.26 19.09
C ARG A 324 5.53 14.14 18.25
N ARG A 325 5.06 14.68 17.15
CA ARG A 325 5.84 15.50 16.21
C ARG A 325 7.14 14.79 15.80
N GLU A 326 8.30 15.41 15.98
CA GLU A 326 9.62 14.87 15.63
C GLU A 326 10.00 13.58 16.39
N LYS A 327 9.32 13.27 17.49
CA LYS A 327 9.51 12.04 18.28
C LYS A 327 8.59 10.90 17.89
N ALA A 328 7.79 11.08 16.83
CA ALA A 328 6.91 10.02 16.34
C ALA A 328 7.72 8.81 15.81
N THR A 329 7.19 7.63 16.00
CA THR A 329 7.84 6.39 15.50
C THR A 329 7.75 6.26 13.98
N SER A 330 6.78 6.90 13.36
CA SER A 330 6.57 6.93 11.91
C SER A 330 5.87 8.23 11.51
N ASN A 331 6.13 8.69 10.28
CA ASN A 331 5.46 9.85 9.68
C ASN A 331 4.22 9.46 8.86
N ILE A 332 3.79 8.20 8.90
CA ILE A 332 2.58 7.76 8.19
C ILE A 332 1.35 8.33 8.89
N CYS A 333 0.66 9.23 8.20
CA CYS A 333 -0.54 9.90 8.68
C CYS A 333 -1.81 9.20 8.18
N THR A 334 -1.88 8.89 6.89
CA THR A 334 -3.04 8.28 6.24
C THR A 334 -2.63 7.00 5.54
N ALA A 335 -3.41 5.96 5.71
CA ALA A 335 -3.22 4.66 5.08
C ALA A 335 -4.24 4.43 3.96
N GLN A 336 -4.08 3.37 3.18
CA GLN A 336 -4.93 3.00 2.05
C GLN A 336 -6.25 2.36 2.54
N SER A 337 -7.16 3.18 3.05
CA SER A 337 -8.39 2.72 3.70
C SER A 337 -9.30 1.91 2.76
N LEU A 338 -9.65 2.47 1.60
CA LEU A 338 -10.55 1.78 0.64
C LEU A 338 -9.98 0.45 0.17
N LEU A 339 -8.69 0.40 -0.16
CA LEU A 339 -8.04 -0.80 -0.66
C LEU A 339 -7.90 -1.88 0.42
N ALA A 340 -7.65 -1.49 1.67
CA ALA A 340 -7.68 -2.39 2.82
C ALA A 340 -9.08 -2.98 3.04
N ILE A 341 -10.11 -2.16 2.90
CA ILE A 341 -11.51 -2.58 3.00
C ILE A 341 -11.84 -3.59 1.88
N ILE A 342 -11.46 -3.31 0.63
CA ILE A 342 -11.62 -4.24 -0.49
C ILE A 342 -10.97 -5.59 -0.17
N SER A 343 -9.72 -5.57 0.31
CA SER A 343 -8.98 -6.78 0.66
C SER A 343 -9.67 -7.58 1.77
N SER A 344 -10.20 -6.92 2.78
CA SER A 344 -10.94 -7.59 3.86
C SER A 344 -12.24 -8.20 3.35
N PHE A 345 -12.99 -7.47 2.51
CA PHE A 345 -14.21 -8.00 1.89
C PHE A 345 -13.93 -9.17 0.94
N TYR A 346 -12.81 -9.14 0.22
CA TYR A 346 -12.37 -10.27 -0.61
C TYR A 346 -12.15 -11.53 0.23
N ALA A 347 -11.43 -11.42 1.34
CA ALA A 347 -11.19 -12.53 2.25
C ALA A 347 -12.49 -13.06 2.87
N ILE A 348 -13.40 -12.17 3.29
CA ILE A 348 -14.71 -12.54 3.83
C ILE A 348 -15.58 -13.21 2.76
N TYR A 349 -15.57 -12.68 1.53
CA TYR A 349 -16.37 -13.23 0.42
C TYR A 349 -15.97 -14.67 0.06
N HIS A 350 -14.68 -14.93 -0.01
CA HIS A 350 -14.16 -16.28 -0.36
C HIS A 350 -14.13 -17.22 0.84
N GLY A 351 -13.94 -16.71 2.03
CA GLY A 351 -13.73 -17.47 3.25
C GLY A 351 -12.45 -18.32 3.22
N PRO A 352 -12.13 -19.04 4.30
CA PRO A 352 -10.90 -19.85 4.38
C PRO A 352 -10.80 -20.90 3.28
N SER A 353 -11.91 -21.59 2.98
CA SER A 353 -11.94 -22.63 1.94
C SER A 353 -11.74 -22.07 0.55
N GLY A 354 -12.37 -20.95 0.23
CA GLY A 354 -12.22 -20.28 -1.07
C GLY A 354 -10.80 -19.75 -1.29
N LEU A 355 -10.21 -19.10 -0.30
CA LEU A 355 -8.80 -18.64 -0.36
C LEU A 355 -7.85 -19.82 -0.54
N THR A 356 -8.08 -20.94 0.18
CA THR A 356 -7.29 -22.16 0.02
C THR A 356 -7.41 -22.75 -1.39
N GLN A 357 -8.61 -22.78 -1.97
CA GLN A 357 -8.82 -23.27 -3.33
C GLN A 357 -8.11 -22.36 -4.36
N ILE A 358 -8.20 -21.04 -4.21
CA ILE A 358 -7.50 -20.08 -5.08
C ILE A 358 -5.99 -20.32 -5.00
N ALA A 359 -5.42 -20.40 -3.81
CA ALA A 359 -4.00 -20.62 -3.61
C ALA A 359 -3.53 -21.96 -4.20
N LYS A 360 -4.25 -23.06 -3.96
CA LYS A 360 -3.97 -24.37 -4.55
C LYS A 360 -4.03 -24.33 -6.08
N ARG A 361 -5.03 -23.63 -6.63
CA ARG A 361 -5.18 -23.50 -8.09
C ARG A 361 -3.96 -22.82 -8.71
N LEU A 362 -3.41 -21.79 -8.07
CA LEU A 362 -2.20 -21.12 -8.55
C LEU A 362 -0.99 -22.05 -8.54
N VAL A 363 -0.82 -22.85 -7.47
CA VAL A 363 0.25 -23.86 -7.41
C VAL A 363 0.10 -24.89 -8.52
N GLU A 364 -1.11 -25.40 -8.78
CA GLU A 364 -1.38 -26.33 -9.88
C GLU A 364 -1.04 -25.73 -11.25
N LEU A 365 -1.42 -24.48 -11.48
CA LEU A 365 -1.12 -23.78 -12.73
C LEU A 365 0.39 -23.59 -12.90
N ARG A 366 1.11 -23.24 -11.84
CA ARG A 366 2.58 -23.16 -11.86
C ARG A 366 3.22 -24.52 -12.15
N ILE A 367 2.78 -25.61 -11.53
CA ILE A 367 3.30 -26.97 -11.79
C ILE A 367 3.08 -27.37 -13.25
N ASN A 368 1.89 -27.10 -13.80
CA ASN A 368 1.59 -27.36 -15.19
C ASN A 368 2.48 -26.55 -16.15
N LEU A 369 2.74 -25.27 -15.80
CA LEU A 369 3.64 -24.41 -16.55
C LEU A 369 5.08 -24.95 -16.54
N GLU A 370 5.62 -25.30 -15.37
CA GLU A 370 6.95 -25.90 -15.21
C GLU A 370 7.09 -27.18 -16.06
N SER A 371 6.11 -28.09 -15.96
CA SER A 371 6.10 -29.31 -16.73
C SER A 371 6.11 -29.06 -18.24
N SER A 372 5.32 -28.08 -18.71
CA SER A 372 5.26 -27.70 -20.10
C SER A 372 6.56 -27.07 -20.60
N LEU A 373 7.17 -26.21 -19.80
CA LEU A 373 8.45 -25.57 -20.11
C LEU A 373 9.59 -26.60 -20.14
N ALA A 374 9.64 -27.51 -19.20
CA ALA A 374 10.60 -28.61 -19.18
C ALA A 374 10.47 -29.52 -20.43
N ALA A 375 9.24 -29.81 -20.84
CA ALA A 375 8.98 -30.58 -22.08
C ALA A 375 9.44 -29.85 -23.35
N LEU A 376 9.51 -28.49 -23.31
CA LEU A 376 10.06 -27.67 -24.37
C LEU A 376 11.59 -27.50 -24.29
N GLY A 377 12.26 -28.11 -23.30
CA GLY A 377 13.70 -28.08 -23.15
C GLY A 377 14.24 -26.89 -22.36
N PHE A 378 13.40 -26.16 -21.63
CA PHE A 378 13.87 -25.12 -20.73
C PHE A 378 14.35 -25.72 -19.39
N ASP A 379 15.43 -25.15 -18.89
CA ASP A 379 15.93 -25.48 -17.54
C ASP A 379 15.04 -24.83 -16.48
N ILE A 380 14.43 -25.66 -15.63
CA ILE A 380 13.63 -25.24 -14.50
C ILE A 380 14.45 -25.44 -13.23
N PRO A 381 14.73 -24.37 -12.46
CA PRO A 381 15.49 -24.52 -11.22
C PRO A 381 14.80 -25.44 -10.22
N ASP A 382 15.57 -26.23 -9.46
CA ASP A 382 15.06 -27.03 -8.35
C ASP A 382 14.50 -26.16 -7.20
N GLY A 383 13.58 -26.70 -6.41
CA GLY A 383 13.08 -26.05 -5.20
C GLY A 383 11.57 -26.01 -5.10
N ILE A 384 11.09 -25.69 -3.88
CA ILE A 384 9.66 -25.49 -3.61
C ILE A 384 9.30 -24.06 -4.01
N ARG A 385 8.21 -23.91 -4.79
CA ARG A 385 7.73 -22.60 -5.24
C ARG A 385 6.24 -22.45 -5.03
N PHE A 386 5.79 -21.20 -4.91
CA PHE A 386 4.37 -20.90 -4.79
C PHE A 386 3.72 -20.80 -6.18
N ASP A 387 3.77 -19.66 -6.82
CA ASP A 387 3.03 -19.36 -8.06
C ASP A 387 3.89 -18.81 -9.21
N SER A 388 5.16 -18.62 -8.97
CA SER A 388 6.11 -18.05 -9.91
C SER A 388 7.28 -18.99 -10.12
N VAL A 389 7.90 -18.92 -11.31
CA VAL A 389 9.08 -19.70 -11.68
C VAL A 389 9.99 -18.84 -12.55
N ASP A 390 11.28 -18.89 -12.25
CA ASP A 390 12.30 -18.35 -13.14
C ASP A 390 12.64 -19.39 -14.22
N VAL A 391 12.79 -18.92 -15.45
CA VAL A 391 13.16 -19.74 -16.60
C VAL A 391 14.40 -19.12 -17.26
N TYR A 392 15.45 -19.90 -17.37
CA TYR A 392 16.62 -19.49 -18.10
C TYR A 392 16.41 -19.68 -19.60
N SER A 393 16.62 -18.62 -20.37
CA SER A 393 16.57 -18.69 -21.83
C SER A 393 17.75 -17.93 -22.44
N GLU A 394 18.18 -18.35 -23.63
CA GLU A 394 19.20 -17.61 -24.37
C GLU A 394 18.75 -16.17 -24.64
N PRO A 395 19.67 -15.19 -24.63
CA PRO A 395 19.35 -13.76 -24.81
C PRO A 395 18.55 -13.48 -26.08
N VAL A 396 18.80 -14.25 -27.17
CA VAL A 396 18.06 -14.12 -28.45
C VAL A 396 16.60 -14.49 -28.29
N SER A 397 16.28 -15.56 -27.55
CA SER A 397 14.90 -15.98 -27.29
C SER A 397 14.14 -14.94 -26.49
N TYR A 398 14.78 -14.33 -25.48
CA TYR A 398 14.22 -13.22 -24.72
C TYR A 398 13.91 -12.01 -25.60
N THR A 399 14.82 -11.65 -26.51
CA THR A 399 14.64 -10.56 -27.47
C THR A 399 13.43 -10.79 -28.36
N HIS A 400 13.23 -12.01 -28.86
CA HIS A 400 12.07 -12.37 -29.69
C HIS A 400 10.74 -12.34 -28.92
N LEU A 401 10.73 -12.63 -27.62
CA LEU A 401 9.55 -12.52 -26.79
C LEU A 401 9.18 -11.06 -26.47
N THR A 402 10.17 -10.19 -26.33
CA THR A 402 9.97 -8.81 -25.86
C THR A 402 9.89 -7.77 -26.96
N LEU A 403 10.64 -7.92 -28.07
CA LEU A 403 10.63 -6.95 -29.17
C LEU A 403 9.24 -6.70 -29.78
N PRO A 404 8.38 -7.68 -30.06
CA PRO A 404 7.03 -7.41 -30.53
C PRO A 404 6.18 -6.63 -29.54
N THR A 405 6.48 -6.73 -28.25
CA THR A 405 5.80 -5.99 -27.17
C THR A 405 6.31 -4.56 -27.10
N ILE A 406 7.62 -4.34 -27.25
CA ILE A 406 8.26 -3.03 -27.25
C ILE A 406 7.87 -2.20 -28.48
N LEU A 407 7.77 -2.84 -29.66
CA LEU A 407 7.40 -2.16 -30.91
C LEU A 407 5.91 -1.78 -30.99
N ARG A 408 5.09 -2.20 -30.03
CA ARG A 408 3.67 -1.84 -29.91
C ARG A 408 3.38 -0.88 -28.77
N VAL A 409 4.39 -0.49 -28.00
CA VAL A 409 4.39 0.63 -27.07
C VAL A 409 4.88 1.87 -27.82
#